data_81fdb578d42b8fddb50965d6b8827df3
#
_entry.id   81fdb578d42b8fddb50965d6b8827df3
#
_cell.length_a   1.000
_cell.length_b   1.000
_cell.length_c   1.000
_cell.angle_alpha   90.00
_cell.angle_beta   90.00
_cell.angle_gamma   90.00
#
_symmetry.space_group_name_H-M   'P 1'
#
loop_
_entity.id
_entity.type
_entity.pdbx_description
1 polymer ?
#
loop_
_entity_poly.entity_id
_entity_poly.type
_entity_poly.pdbx_seq_one_letter_code
_entity_poly.pdbx_strand_id
1 'polypeptide(L)'
;MDAANMLKPALARGEIQCIGATTLDEYRKNIEKDGALERRFQKVIVDPTTAEETLQILRNIKPRYEEHHNVIYTEDALQACVKLTERYISDRNFPDKAIDALDEAGSRVHISNIIVPKSIEELEAKIEDTKNEKLAAVKSQNFELAASFRDKERQYLLQLEAAKAKWEQELQEHRETVDEEKVAEVVAMMSGVPVQRIAKAENVKLLEMADVLKSKVVGQDDAVQKIVKAIQRNRVGLKDPNKPIGTFMFLGPTGVGKTHLAKKLAEYLFDSADSLVRIEWGMEKAIMIDI
;
A
#
# COMPACT_ATOMS: atom_id res chain seq x y z
N MET A 1 11.69 4.83 -38.37
CA MET A 1 12.63 3.69 -38.40
C MET A 1 12.46 2.94 -37.09
N ASP A 2 12.23 1.66 -37.14
CA ASP A 2 12.05 0.84 -35.96
C ASP A 2 13.43 0.45 -35.42
N ALA A 3 13.73 0.77 -34.16
CA ALA A 3 14.99 0.48 -33.51
C ALA A 3 15.34 -1.03 -33.54
N ALA A 4 14.33 -1.88 -33.52
CA ALA A 4 14.51 -3.33 -33.64
C ALA A 4 15.19 -3.72 -34.97
N ASN A 5 14.86 -3.07 -36.07
CA ASN A 5 15.45 -3.35 -37.38
C ASN A 5 16.92 -2.92 -37.48
N MET A 6 17.35 -1.94 -36.68
CA MET A 6 18.76 -1.52 -36.60
C MET A 6 19.61 -2.51 -35.82
N LEU A 7 19.04 -3.17 -34.81
CA LEU A 7 19.77 -4.13 -33.95
C LEU A 7 19.88 -5.54 -34.58
N LYS A 8 18.94 -5.92 -35.44
CA LYS A 8 18.91 -7.26 -36.06
C LYS A 8 20.22 -7.69 -36.76
N PRO A 9 20.90 -6.84 -37.58
CA PRO A 9 22.15 -7.23 -38.23
C PRO A 9 23.29 -7.45 -37.24
N ALA A 10 23.42 -6.59 -36.25
CA ALA A 10 24.47 -6.68 -35.22
C ALA A 10 24.29 -7.90 -34.31
N LEU A 11 23.04 -8.19 -33.89
CA LEU A 11 22.69 -9.43 -33.18
C LEU A 11 22.94 -10.67 -34.03
N ALA A 12 22.67 -10.59 -35.35
CA ALA A 12 22.88 -11.70 -36.27
C ALA A 12 24.34 -12.07 -36.44
N ARG A 13 25.24 -11.06 -36.40
CA ARG A 13 26.70 -11.27 -36.53
C ARG A 13 27.37 -11.53 -35.19
N GLY A 14 26.63 -11.50 -34.07
CA GLY A 14 27.20 -11.69 -32.73
C GLY A 14 28.05 -10.49 -32.26
N GLU A 15 27.91 -9.34 -32.89
CA GLU A 15 28.64 -8.11 -32.53
C GLU A 15 28.15 -7.48 -31.21
N ILE A 16 26.91 -7.78 -30.85
CA ILE A 16 26.30 -7.32 -29.60
C ILE A 16 25.68 -8.50 -28.83
N GLN A 17 25.77 -8.43 -27.50
CA GLN A 17 25.05 -9.28 -26.57
C GLN A 17 23.93 -8.43 -25.95
N CYS A 18 22.73 -8.97 -25.90
CA CYS A 18 21.55 -8.26 -25.40
C CYS A 18 20.83 -9.11 -24.37
N ILE A 19 20.51 -8.52 -23.23
CA ILE A 19 19.62 -9.07 -22.23
C ILE A 19 18.39 -8.15 -22.21
N GLY A 20 17.22 -8.70 -22.51
CA GLY A 20 15.95 -7.96 -22.52
C GLY A 20 14.99 -8.50 -21.48
N ALA A 21 14.22 -7.61 -20.88
CA ALA A 21 13.11 -7.95 -19.99
C ALA A 21 11.81 -7.38 -20.58
N THR A 22 10.77 -8.20 -20.62
CA THR A 22 9.45 -7.81 -21.15
C THR A 22 8.36 -8.71 -20.57
N THR A 23 7.11 -8.34 -20.73
CA THR A 23 5.98 -9.19 -20.37
C THR A 23 5.73 -10.27 -21.42
N LEU A 24 5.05 -11.38 -21.04
CA LEU A 24 4.71 -12.43 -21.97
C LEU A 24 3.84 -11.94 -23.15
N ASP A 25 2.95 -11.01 -22.88
CA ASP A 25 2.05 -10.45 -23.91
C ASP A 25 2.79 -9.55 -24.90
N GLU A 26 3.70 -8.72 -24.41
CA GLU A 26 4.57 -7.92 -25.27
C GLU A 26 5.55 -8.78 -26.07
N TYR A 27 6.12 -9.83 -25.47
CA TYR A 27 6.96 -10.81 -26.16
C TYR A 27 6.20 -11.45 -27.31
N ARG A 28 4.98 -11.98 -27.07
CA ARG A 28 4.13 -12.57 -28.11
C ARG A 28 3.78 -11.58 -29.21
N LYS A 29 3.51 -10.34 -28.83
CA LYS A 29 3.09 -9.29 -29.76
C LYS A 29 4.23 -8.80 -30.65
N ASN A 30 5.43 -8.64 -30.12
CA ASN A 30 6.52 -7.89 -30.74
C ASN A 30 7.74 -8.75 -31.10
N ILE A 31 8.03 -9.84 -30.39
CA ILE A 31 9.22 -10.67 -30.61
C ILE A 31 8.87 -11.99 -31.30
N GLU A 32 7.87 -12.72 -30.80
CA GLU A 32 7.48 -14.03 -31.32
C GLU A 32 6.99 -13.95 -32.77
N LYS A 33 6.37 -12.84 -33.17
CA LYS A 33 5.97 -12.61 -34.56
C LYS A 33 7.12 -12.32 -35.51
N ASP A 34 8.27 -11.93 -34.99
CA ASP A 34 9.48 -11.65 -35.77
C ASP A 34 10.48 -12.80 -35.63
N GLY A 35 10.37 -13.78 -36.52
CA GLY A 35 11.25 -14.97 -36.51
C GLY A 35 12.76 -14.65 -36.61
N ALA A 36 13.12 -13.42 -36.98
CA ALA A 36 14.51 -12.99 -36.98
C ALA A 36 15.00 -12.62 -35.57
N LEU A 37 14.13 -12.09 -34.72
CA LEU A 37 14.43 -11.82 -33.31
C LEU A 37 14.26 -13.05 -32.44
N GLU A 38 13.18 -13.81 -32.62
CA GLU A 38 12.87 -15.01 -31.84
C GLU A 38 14.02 -16.01 -31.81
N ARG A 39 14.66 -16.26 -32.96
CA ARG A 39 15.77 -17.21 -33.08
C ARG A 39 17.07 -16.76 -32.39
N ARG A 40 17.15 -15.50 -31.94
CA ARG A 40 18.37 -14.91 -31.37
C ARG A 40 18.26 -14.66 -29.87
N PHE A 41 17.04 -14.72 -29.33
CA PHE A 41 16.80 -14.62 -27.90
C PHE A 41 16.39 -15.96 -27.33
N GLN A 42 17.11 -16.39 -26.30
CA GLN A 42 16.68 -17.54 -25.51
C GLN A 42 15.62 -17.06 -24.53
N LYS A 43 14.43 -17.63 -24.62
CA LYS A 43 13.30 -17.33 -23.72
C LYS A 43 13.59 -17.93 -22.34
N VAL A 44 13.62 -17.07 -21.34
CA VAL A 44 13.69 -17.45 -19.92
C VAL A 44 12.41 -16.93 -19.24
N ILE A 45 11.60 -17.85 -18.74
CA ILE A 45 10.39 -17.49 -18.01
C ILE A 45 10.77 -17.28 -16.55
N VAL A 46 10.35 -16.16 -15.99
CA VAL A 46 10.50 -15.82 -14.58
C VAL A 46 9.10 -15.78 -13.97
N ASP A 47 8.83 -16.77 -13.11
CA ASP A 47 7.54 -16.89 -12.44
C ASP A 47 7.50 -15.99 -11.19
N PRO A 48 6.30 -15.56 -10.77
CA PRO A 48 6.12 -14.84 -9.51
C PRO A 48 6.61 -15.67 -8.33
N THR A 49 7.15 -15.00 -7.31
CA THR A 49 7.60 -15.66 -6.09
C THR A 49 6.43 -16.10 -5.22
N THR A 50 6.65 -17.12 -4.40
CA THR A 50 5.71 -17.53 -3.36
C THR A 50 5.72 -16.56 -2.18
N ALA A 51 4.72 -16.64 -1.29
CA ALA A 51 4.66 -15.83 -0.08
C ALA A 51 5.89 -16.02 0.83
N GLU A 52 6.37 -17.28 0.97
CA GLU A 52 7.54 -17.59 1.77
C GLU A 52 8.83 -17.01 1.18
N GLU A 53 9.03 -17.17 -0.13
CA GLU A 53 10.18 -16.58 -0.85
C GLU A 53 10.13 -15.05 -0.79
N THR A 54 8.93 -14.46 -0.93
CA THR A 54 8.74 -13.02 -0.80
C THR A 54 9.14 -12.53 0.59
N LEU A 55 8.76 -13.24 1.66
CA LEU A 55 9.16 -12.90 3.01
C LEU A 55 10.70 -12.93 3.19
N GLN A 56 11.38 -13.91 2.59
CA GLN A 56 12.85 -13.96 2.58
C GLN A 56 13.46 -12.78 1.83
N ILE A 57 12.87 -12.40 0.70
CA ILE A 57 13.28 -11.21 -0.06
C ILE A 57 13.14 -9.96 0.80
N LEU A 58 11.98 -9.76 1.45
CA LEU A 58 11.76 -8.61 2.33
C LEU A 58 12.78 -8.54 3.47
N ARG A 59 13.11 -9.67 4.10
CA ARG A 59 14.17 -9.73 5.13
C ARG A 59 15.53 -9.31 4.60
N ASN A 60 15.87 -9.70 3.38
CA ASN A 60 17.15 -9.37 2.76
C ASN A 60 17.27 -7.89 2.38
N ILE A 61 16.17 -7.27 1.94
CA ILE A 61 16.16 -5.85 1.55
C ILE A 61 15.86 -4.90 2.72
N LYS A 62 15.26 -5.40 3.80
CA LYS A 62 14.90 -4.65 5.02
C LYS A 62 15.98 -3.65 5.46
N PRO A 63 17.27 -4.02 5.62
CA PRO A 63 18.26 -3.07 6.14
C PRO A 63 18.43 -1.83 5.27
N ARG A 64 18.28 -1.98 3.94
CA ARG A 64 18.40 -0.86 3.00
C ARG A 64 17.21 0.10 3.10
N TYR A 65 15.99 -0.45 3.29
CA TYR A 65 14.79 0.36 3.47
C TYR A 65 14.77 1.03 4.84
N GLU A 66 15.27 0.35 5.88
CA GLU A 66 15.44 0.94 7.22
C GLU A 66 16.41 2.13 7.19
N GLU A 67 17.49 2.02 6.45
CA GLU A 67 18.45 3.12 6.27
C GLU A 67 17.86 4.26 5.45
N HIS A 68 17.14 3.93 4.35
CA HIS A 68 16.56 4.93 3.44
C HIS A 68 15.46 5.76 4.09
N HIS A 69 14.54 5.11 4.80
CA HIS A 69 13.42 5.78 5.47
C HIS A 69 13.69 6.17 6.91
N ASN A 70 14.85 5.84 7.44
CA ASN A 70 15.21 6.06 8.86
C ASN A 70 14.18 5.48 9.84
N VAL A 71 13.74 4.24 9.60
CA VAL A 71 12.74 3.50 10.41
C VAL A 71 13.28 2.12 10.79
N ILE A 72 12.55 1.41 11.64
CA ILE A 72 12.82 0.00 11.98
C ILE A 72 11.56 -0.82 11.67
N TYR A 73 11.67 -1.84 10.82
CA TYR A 73 10.57 -2.75 10.56
C TYR A 73 10.58 -3.93 11.54
N THR A 74 9.42 -4.20 12.14
CA THR A 74 9.23 -5.41 12.95
C THR A 74 9.10 -6.65 12.05
N GLU A 75 9.32 -7.83 12.59
CA GLU A 75 9.08 -9.08 11.84
C GLU A 75 7.60 -9.25 11.51
N ASP A 76 6.71 -8.81 12.41
CA ASP A 76 5.26 -8.82 12.20
C ASP A 76 4.85 -7.89 11.07
N ALA A 77 5.52 -6.73 10.92
CA ALA A 77 5.30 -5.84 9.78
C ALA A 77 5.67 -6.48 8.44
N LEU A 78 6.79 -7.21 8.37
CA LEU A 78 7.19 -7.94 7.15
C LEU A 78 6.17 -9.02 6.78
N GLN A 79 5.71 -9.79 7.77
CA GLN A 79 4.68 -10.79 7.56
C GLN A 79 3.35 -10.14 7.14
N ALA A 80 2.99 -9.00 7.72
CA ALA A 80 1.81 -8.23 7.35
C ALA A 80 1.89 -7.73 5.90
N CYS A 81 3.06 -7.21 5.44
CA CYS A 81 3.26 -6.81 4.06
C CYS A 81 2.93 -7.95 3.09
N VAL A 82 3.41 -9.16 3.35
CA VAL A 82 3.13 -10.32 2.50
C VAL A 82 1.66 -10.74 2.62
N LYS A 83 1.17 -11.01 3.82
CA LYS A 83 -0.17 -11.56 4.07
C LYS A 83 -1.29 -10.63 3.61
N LEU A 84 -1.17 -9.33 3.89
CA LEU A 84 -2.22 -8.37 3.56
C LEU A 84 -2.23 -8.05 2.05
N THR A 85 -1.06 -7.92 1.42
CA THR A 85 -1.00 -7.69 -0.02
C THR A 85 -1.41 -8.91 -0.84
N GLU A 86 -1.13 -10.13 -0.36
CA GLU A 86 -1.64 -11.36 -0.98
C GLU A 86 -3.18 -11.35 -1.04
N ARG A 87 -3.80 -10.92 0.05
CA ARG A 87 -5.24 -10.99 0.22
C ARG A 87 -6.01 -9.84 -0.43
N TYR A 88 -5.46 -8.61 -0.42
CA TYR A 88 -6.20 -7.41 -0.79
C TYR A 88 -5.71 -6.76 -2.08
N ILE A 89 -4.55 -7.16 -2.61
CA ILE A 89 -3.99 -6.64 -3.86
C ILE A 89 -3.87 -7.79 -4.86
N SER A 90 -4.82 -7.87 -5.79
CA SER A 90 -4.91 -8.93 -6.80
C SER A 90 -4.38 -8.53 -8.18
N ASP A 91 -4.21 -7.25 -8.44
CA ASP A 91 -3.78 -6.68 -9.72
C ASP A 91 -2.27 -6.74 -9.95
N ARG A 92 -1.48 -7.11 -8.91
CA ARG A 92 -0.03 -7.20 -8.95
C ARG A 92 0.47 -8.53 -8.41
N ASN A 93 1.66 -8.93 -8.87
CA ASN A 93 2.31 -10.17 -8.45
C ASN A 93 3.33 -9.94 -7.33
N PHE A 94 3.66 -11.01 -6.61
CA PHE A 94 4.82 -11.05 -5.75
C PHE A 94 6.13 -11.10 -6.58
N PRO A 95 7.23 -10.48 -6.07
CA PRO A 95 7.38 -9.81 -4.77
C PRO A 95 6.95 -8.34 -4.77
N ASP A 96 6.68 -7.74 -5.93
CA ASP A 96 6.50 -6.30 -6.17
C ASP A 96 5.49 -5.66 -5.20
N LYS A 97 4.27 -6.18 -5.12
CA LYS A 97 3.22 -5.65 -4.24
C LYS A 97 3.58 -5.62 -2.75
N ALA A 98 4.40 -6.56 -2.29
CA ALA A 98 4.83 -6.60 -0.89
C ALA A 98 5.99 -5.62 -0.63
N ILE A 99 6.86 -5.41 -1.62
CA ILE A 99 7.93 -4.41 -1.58
C ILE A 99 7.33 -3.00 -1.58
N ASP A 100 6.34 -2.74 -2.45
CA ASP A 100 5.62 -1.46 -2.48
C ASP A 100 4.97 -1.14 -1.13
N ALA A 101 4.33 -2.14 -0.50
CA ALA A 101 3.72 -1.95 0.81
C ALA A 101 4.76 -1.66 1.92
N LEU A 102 5.94 -2.29 1.83
CA LEU A 102 7.06 -2.04 2.74
C LEU A 102 7.59 -0.61 2.57
N ASP A 103 7.82 -0.20 1.33
CA ASP A 103 8.34 1.12 0.96
C ASP A 103 7.39 2.23 1.40
N GLU A 104 6.12 2.12 1.05
CA GLU A 104 5.09 3.10 1.41
C GLU A 104 4.89 3.19 2.93
N ALA A 105 4.94 2.05 3.66
CA ALA A 105 4.83 2.04 5.11
C ALA A 105 6.01 2.77 5.78
N GLY A 106 7.22 2.53 5.30
CA GLY A 106 8.42 3.23 5.78
C GLY A 106 8.38 4.73 5.50
N SER A 107 8.07 5.09 4.27
CA SER A 107 7.94 6.49 3.84
C SER A 107 6.91 7.25 4.68
N ARG A 108 5.74 6.64 4.90
CA ARG A 108 4.65 7.27 5.66
C ARG A 108 5.01 7.48 7.13
N VAL A 109 5.63 6.49 7.76
CA VAL A 109 6.10 6.60 9.14
C VAL A 109 7.17 7.67 9.25
N HIS A 110 8.10 7.72 8.31
CA HIS A 110 9.12 8.76 8.23
C HIS A 110 8.48 10.16 8.16
N ILE A 111 7.58 10.39 7.20
CA ILE A 111 6.91 11.68 7.01
C ILE A 111 6.08 12.07 8.25
N SER A 112 5.35 11.13 8.84
CA SER A 112 4.53 11.42 10.03
C SER A 112 5.33 11.78 11.26
N ASN A 113 6.59 11.38 11.31
CA ASN A 113 7.50 11.63 12.44
C ASN A 113 8.36 12.89 12.26
N ILE A 114 8.37 13.52 11.09
CA ILE A 114 9.07 14.79 10.84
C ILE A 114 8.27 15.93 11.50
N ILE A 115 8.48 16.13 12.79
CA ILE A 115 7.97 17.30 13.51
C ILE A 115 9.10 18.33 13.57
N VAL A 116 8.95 19.44 12.87
CA VAL A 116 9.92 20.55 12.92
C VAL A 116 9.90 21.15 14.33
N PRO A 117 11.05 21.23 15.03
CA PRO A 117 11.11 21.85 16.35
C PRO A 117 10.71 23.33 16.28
N LYS A 118 9.93 23.79 17.25
CA LYS A 118 9.51 25.19 17.37
C LYS A 118 10.69 26.17 17.36
N SER A 119 11.83 25.75 17.87
CA SER A 119 13.07 26.56 17.86
C SER A 119 13.54 26.90 16.44
N ILE A 120 13.34 26.00 15.47
CA ILE A 120 13.68 26.23 14.07
C ILE A 120 12.68 27.20 13.45
N GLU A 121 11.38 27.02 13.68
CA GLU A 121 10.32 27.93 13.21
C GLU A 121 10.52 29.35 13.74
N GLU A 122 10.85 29.49 15.02
CA GLU A 122 11.14 30.79 15.65
C GLU A 122 12.38 31.47 15.05
N LEU A 123 13.42 30.70 14.73
CA LEU A 123 14.62 31.24 14.07
C LEU A 123 14.34 31.67 12.65
N GLU A 124 13.55 30.91 11.89
CA GLU A 124 13.14 31.27 10.54
C GLU A 124 12.29 32.56 10.53
N ALA A 125 11.36 32.71 11.47
CA ALA A 125 10.56 33.89 11.65
C ALA A 125 11.46 35.12 11.97
N LYS A 126 12.41 34.99 12.91
CA LYS A 126 13.36 36.06 13.25
C LYS A 126 14.25 36.48 12.08
N ILE A 127 14.65 35.52 11.23
CA ILE A 127 15.42 35.81 10.02
C ILE A 127 14.59 36.64 9.05
N GLU A 128 13.30 36.26 8.86
CA GLU A 128 12.42 36.98 7.94
C GLU A 128 12.11 38.42 8.44
N ASP A 129 11.85 38.57 9.73
CA ASP A 129 11.65 39.89 10.36
C ASP A 129 12.90 40.76 10.20
N THR A 130 14.09 40.22 10.53
CA THR A 130 15.38 40.95 10.41
C THR A 130 15.67 41.34 8.94
N LYS A 131 15.28 40.49 7.98
CA LYS A 131 15.41 40.77 6.57
C LYS A 131 14.49 41.89 6.11
N ASN A 132 13.27 41.94 6.62
CA ASN A 132 12.32 43.02 6.36
C ASN A 132 12.79 44.36 6.98
N GLU A 133 13.30 44.33 8.22
CA GLU A 133 13.88 45.50 8.89
C GLU A 133 15.12 46.02 8.14
N LYS A 134 15.99 45.13 7.67
CA LYS A 134 17.14 45.50 6.82
C LYS A 134 16.69 46.20 5.55
N LEU A 135 15.68 45.68 4.85
CA LEU A 135 15.13 46.30 3.65
C LEU A 135 14.50 47.67 3.94
N ALA A 136 13.83 47.85 5.06
CA ALA A 136 13.28 49.14 5.49
C ALA A 136 14.38 50.14 5.81
N ALA A 137 15.46 49.73 6.48
CA ALA A 137 16.63 50.58 6.78
C ALA A 137 17.35 51.00 5.51
N VAL A 138 17.48 50.13 4.51
CA VAL A 138 18.05 50.49 3.19
C VAL A 138 17.18 51.53 2.47
N LYS A 139 15.86 51.36 2.48
CA LYS A 139 14.90 52.29 1.87
C LYS A 139 14.97 53.70 2.52
N SER A 140 15.21 53.75 3.83
CA SER A 140 15.38 54.98 4.60
C SER A 140 16.82 55.58 4.52
N GLN A 141 17.70 54.99 3.71
CA GLN A 141 19.11 55.36 3.54
C GLN A 141 19.94 55.29 4.84
N ASN A 142 19.49 54.55 5.84
CA ASN A 142 20.23 54.36 7.09
C ASN A 142 21.15 53.13 6.97
N PHE A 143 22.31 53.31 6.35
CA PHE A 143 23.23 52.22 6.05
C PHE A 143 23.90 51.61 7.28
N GLU A 144 24.07 52.39 8.36
CA GLU A 144 24.63 51.88 9.62
C GLU A 144 23.66 50.87 10.30
N LEU A 145 22.38 51.23 10.33
CA LEU A 145 21.34 50.36 10.83
C LEU A 145 21.17 49.10 9.95
N ALA A 146 21.22 49.26 8.63
CA ALA A 146 21.17 48.13 7.70
C ALA A 146 22.34 47.17 7.86
N ALA A 147 23.54 47.65 8.18
CA ALA A 147 24.72 46.85 8.47
C ALA A 147 24.53 46.05 9.76
N SER A 148 23.96 46.64 10.82
CA SER A 148 23.66 45.92 12.08
C SER A 148 22.63 44.81 11.88
N PHE A 149 21.60 45.06 11.06
CA PHE A 149 20.61 44.00 10.72
C PHE A 149 21.20 42.87 9.88
N ARG A 150 22.12 43.17 8.97
CA ARG A 150 22.86 42.16 8.20
C ARG A 150 23.68 41.25 9.12
N ASP A 151 24.35 41.84 10.11
CA ASP A 151 25.16 41.03 11.05
C ASP A 151 24.29 40.17 11.97
N LYS A 152 23.11 40.64 12.37
CA LYS A 152 22.10 39.84 13.09
C LYS A 152 21.54 38.73 12.22
N GLU A 153 21.16 39.02 10.97
CA GLU A 153 20.70 38.02 10.01
C GLU A 153 21.72 36.90 9.83
N ARG A 154 23.00 37.25 9.71
CA ARG A 154 24.10 36.29 9.61
C ARG A 154 24.22 35.39 10.88
N GLN A 155 24.08 35.98 12.04
CA GLN A 155 24.10 35.25 13.31
C GLN A 155 22.92 34.25 13.41
N TYR A 156 21.71 34.69 13.05
CA TYR A 156 20.53 33.80 13.06
C TYR A 156 20.64 32.69 12.01
N LEU A 157 21.22 32.93 10.83
CA LEU A 157 21.49 31.89 9.85
C LEU A 157 22.46 30.83 10.37
N LEU A 158 23.54 31.21 11.06
CA LEU A 158 24.48 30.28 11.66
C LEU A 158 23.80 29.46 12.78
N GLN A 159 22.93 30.08 13.58
CA GLN A 159 22.16 29.38 14.60
C GLN A 159 21.15 28.41 13.97
N LEU A 160 20.52 28.79 12.89
CA LEU A 160 19.58 27.96 12.15
C LEU A 160 20.28 26.72 11.56
N GLU A 161 21.46 26.91 10.95
CA GLU A 161 22.27 25.79 10.43
C GLU A 161 22.67 24.81 11.54
N ALA A 162 23.13 25.33 12.68
CA ALA A 162 23.48 24.51 13.83
C ALA A 162 22.26 23.77 14.43
N ALA A 163 21.10 24.45 14.48
CA ALA A 163 19.86 23.84 14.97
C ALA A 163 19.34 22.74 14.01
N LYS A 164 19.42 22.98 12.71
CA LYS A 164 19.06 21.99 11.68
C LYS A 164 19.98 20.76 11.72
N ALA A 165 21.29 20.97 11.82
CA ALA A 165 22.26 19.88 11.92
C ALA A 165 22.03 19.02 13.20
N LYS A 166 21.72 19.67 14.32
CA LYS A 166 21.40 18.96 15.57
C LYS A 166 20.11 18.17 15.46
N TRP A 167 19.08 18.76 14.85
CA TRP A 167 17.80 18.09 14.62
C TRP A 167 17.92 16.89 13.65
N GLU A 168 18.70 17.04 12.58
CA GLU A 168 19.00 15.91 11.67
C GLU A 168 19.72 14.76 12.39
N GLN A 169 20.66 15.08 13.30
CA GLN A 169 21.35 14.08 14.11
C GLN A 169 20.38 13.39 15.08
N GLU A 170 19.51 14.13 15.75
CA GLU A 170 18.48 13.59 16.65
C GLU A 170 17.49 12.70 15.88
N LEU A 171 17.10 13.06 14.64
CA LEU A 171 16.25 12.24 13.78
C LEU A 171 16.94 10.92 13.37
N GLN A 172 18.26 10.93 13.14
CA GLN A 172 19.01 9.72 12.82
C GLN A 172 19.15 8.76 14.00
N GLU A 173 19.23 9.30 15.22
CA GLU A 173 19.34 8.51 16.45
C GLU A 173 18.00 7.90 16.88
N HIS A 174 16.87 8.56 16.57
CA HIS A 174 15.52 8.13 16.93
C HIS A 174 14.77 7.58 15.71
N ARG A 175 14.95 6.26 15.47
CA ARG A 175 14.21 5.55 14.41
C ARG A 175 12.86 5.10 14.92
N GLU A 176 11.81 5.51 14.25
CA GLU A 176 10.45 5.02 14.50
C GLU A 176 10.25 3.58 14.02
N THR A 177 9.38 2.87 14.73
CA THR A 177 9.08 1.47 14.42
C THR A 177 7.86 1.36 13.54
N VAL A 178 8.00 0.62 12.44
CA VAL A 178 6.90 0.22 11.57
C VAL A 178 6.35 -1.12 12.07
N ASP A 179 5.13 -1.12 12.54
CA ASP A 179 4.41 -2.29 13.04
C ASP A 179 3.35 -2.79 12.04
N GLU A 180 2.67 -3.89 12.39
CA GLU A 180 1.60 -4.48 11.59
C GLU A 180 0.46 -3.49 11.33
N GLU A 181 0.12 -2.62 12.29
CA GLU A 181 -0.98 -1.65 12.15
C GLU A 181 -0.68 -0.62 11.08
N LYS A 182 0.54 -0.08 11.06
CA LYS A 182 0.98 0.89 10.05
C LYS A 182 0.99 0.29 8.65
N VAL A 183 1.41 -0.97 8.51
CA VAL A 183 1.32 -1.70 7.24
C VAL A 183 -0.14 -1.91 6.83
N ALA A 184 -1.02 -2.27 7.76
CA ALA A 184 -2.44 -2.45 7.46
C ALA A 184 -3.11 -1.16 6.98
N GLU A 185 -2.73 0.01 7.55
CA GLU A 185 -3.17 1.33 7.06
C GLU A 185 -2.78 1.58 5.61
N VAL A 186 -1.54 1.26 5.28
CA VAL A 186 -1.02 1.44 3.92
C VAL A 186 -1.73 0.52 2.93
N VAL A 187 -1.85 -0.76 3.25
CA VAL A 187 -2.56 -1.71 2.38
C VAL A 187 -4.04 -1.33 2.22
N ALA A 188 -4.67 -0.80 3.27
CA ALA A 188 -6.04 -0.27 3.19
C ALA A 188 -6.16 0.86 2.16
N MET A 189 -5.18 1.76 2.12
CA MET A 189 -5.19 2.84 1.13
C MET A 189 -4.89 2.36 -0.28
N MET A 190 -3.92 1.44 -0.44
CA MET A 190 -3.57 0.87 -1.74
C MET A 190 -4.72 0.08 -2.37
N SER A 191 -5.46 -0.68 -1.56
CA SER A 191 -6.57 -1.53 -2.01
C SER A 191 -7.93 -0.83 -2.00
N GLY A 192 -8.06 0.30 -1.29
CA GLY A 192 -9.35 0.95 -1.04
C GLY A 192 -10.23 0.23 -0.01
N VAL A 193 -9.76 -0.84 0.61
CA VAL A 193 -10.49 -1.65 1.60
C VAL A 193 -10.00 -1.32 3.00
N PRO A 194 -10.86 -1.00 3.99
CA PRO A 194 -10.44 -0.65 5.35
C PRO A 194 -9.90 -1.88 6.12
N VAL A 195 -8.62 -2.19 5.94
CA VAL A 195 -7.95 -3.39 6.46
C VAL A 195 -7.73 -3.34 7.97
N GLN A 196 -7.53 -2.15 8.55
CA GLN A 196 -7.33 -1.97 10.01
C GLN A 196 -8.40 -2.60 10.88
N ARG A 197 -9.65 -2.55 10.40
CA ARG A 197 -10.79 -3.13 11.14
C ARG A 197 -10.85 -4.64 11.05
N ILE A 198 -10.14 -5.24 10.10
CA ILE A 198 -10.16 -6.67 9.84
C ILE A 198 -9.13 -7.41 10.70
N ALA A 199 -7.92 -6.86 10.88
CA ALA A 199 -6.81 -7.56 11.54
C ALA A 199 -7.02 -7.77 13.05
N LYS A 200 -7.49 -6.76 13.80
CA LYS A 200 -7.66 -6.88 15.26
C LYS A 200 -9.02 -7.41 15.73
N ALA A 201 -10.08 -7.18 14.93
CA ALA A 201 -11.44 -7.53 15.33
C ALA A 201 -11.96 -8.83 14.69
N GLU A 202 -11.20 -9.44 13.78
CA GLU A 202 -11.73 -10.53 12.95
C GLU A 202 -12.14 -11.76 13.76
N ASN A 203 -11.32 -12.19 14.70
CA ASN A 203 -11.65 -13.38 15.51
C ASN A 203 -12.84 -13.12 16.44
N VAL A 204 -12.96 -11.94 17.04
CA VAL A 204 -14.09 -11.58 17.90
C VAL A 204 -15.33 -11.33 17.06
N LYS A 205 -15.22 -10.57 15.96
CA LYS A 205 -16.32 -10.34 15.02
C LYS A 205 -16.87 -11.64 14.44
N LEU A 206 -16.00 -12.60 14.09
CA LEU A 206 -16.45 -13.89 13.57
C LEU A 206 -17.19 -14.74 14.61
N LEU A 207 -16.85 -14.62 15.89
CA LEU A 207 -17.56 -15.30 16.97
C LEU A 207 -18.94 -14.67 17.22
N GLU A 208 -19.03 -13.34 17.22
CA GLU A 208 -20.26 -12.59 17.45
C GLU A 208 -21.18 -12.48 16.21
N MET A 209 -20.65 -12.84 15.03
CA MET A 209 -21.34 -12.70 13.75
C MET A 209 -22.73 -13.32 13.72
N ALA A 210 -22.89 -14.50 14.32
CA ALA A 210 -24.17 -15.18 14.36
C ALA A 210 -25.24 -14.39 15.12
N ASP A 211 -24.88 -13.85 16.28
CA ASP A 211 -25.80 -13.15 17.15
C ASP A 211 -26.17 -11.76 16.60
N VAL A 212 -25.19 -11.06 16.04
CA VAL A 212 -25.42 -9.77 15.38
C VAL A 212 -26.29 -9.92 14.14
N LEU A 213 -26.05 -10.91 13.29
CA LEU A 213 -26.90 -11.15 12.12
C LEU A 213 -28.31 -11.57 12.48
N LYS A 214 -28.49 -12.42 13.50
CA LYS A 214 -29.81 -12.81 14.01
C LYS A 214 -30.60 -11.64 14.59
N SER A 215 -29.93 -10.69 15.24
CA SER A 215 -30.60 -9.48 15.74
C SER A 215 -31.11 -8.57 14.62
N LYS A 216 -30.39 -8.54 13.45
CA LYS A 216 -30.75 -7.73 12.29
C LYS A 216 -31.70 -8.42 11.30
N VAL A 217 -31.71 -9.77 11.28
CA VAL A 217 -32.52 -10.58 10.36
C VAL A 217 -33.35 -11.59 11.16
N VAL A 218 -34.56 -11.20 11.48
CA VAL A 218 -35.48 -11.97 12.32
C VAL A 218 -36.12 -13.12 11.53
N GLY A 219 -36.18 -14.31 12.11
CA GLY A 219 -36.89 -15.46 11.56
C GLY A 219 -36.16 -16.27 10.50
N GLN A 220 -34.82 -16.06 10.34
CA GLN A 220 -33.96 -16.80 9.40
C GLN A 220 -32.73 -17.41 10.09
N ASP A 221 -32.88 -17.86 11.32
CA ASP A 221 -31.77 -18.33 12.18
C ASP A 221 -30.97 -19.47 11.57
N ASP A 222 -31.62 -20.45 10.92
CA ASP A 222 -30.95 -21.57 10.27
C ASP A 222 -30.11 -21.13 9.06
N ALA A 223 -30.62 -20.18 8.27
CA ALA A 223 -29.90 -19.63 7.13
C ALA A 223 -28.67 -18.85 7.61
N VAL A 224 -28.82 -18.00 8.61
CA VAL A 224 -27.73 -17.25 9.24
C VAL A 224 -26.66 -18.18 9.77
N GLN A 225 -27.03 -19.22 10.52
CA GLN A 225 -26.07 -20.19 11.07
C GLN A 225 -25.28 -20.94 10.00
N LYS A 226 -25.93 -21.33 8.88
CA LYS A 226 -25.25 -22.01 7.77
C LYS A 226 -24.22 -21.12 7.11
N ILE A 227 -24.56 -19.84 6.88
CA ILE A 227 -23.65 -18.85 6.29
C ILE A 227 -22.47 -18.60 7.23
N VAL A 228 -22.72 -18.30 8.50
CA VAL A 228 -21.68 -18.02 9.49
C VAL A 228 -20.70 -19.19 9.63
N LYS A 229 -21.22 -20.42 9.74
CA LYS A 229 -20.37 -21.62 9.80
C LYS A 229 -19.50 -21.80 8.55
N ALA A 230 -20.02 -21.48 7.37
CA ALA A 230 -19.25 -21.57 6.12
C ALA A 230 -18.13 -20.51 6.07
N ILE A 231 -18.42 -19.29 6.50
CA ILE A 231 -17.44 -18.20 6.58
C ILE A 231 -16.37 -18.51 7.63
N GLN A 232 -16.76 -18.95 8.83
CA GLN A 232 -15.83 -19.33 9.89
C GLN A 232 -14.88 -20.45 9.45
N ARG A 233 -15.38 -21.50 8.77
CA ARG A 233 -14.54 -22.60 8.26
C ARG A 233 -13.51 -22.12 7.24
N ASN A 234 -13.87 -21.16 6.41
CA ASN A 234 -12.93 -20.60 5.42
C ASN A 234 -11.83 -19.80 6.09
N ARG A 235 -12.17 -18.99 7.10
CA ARG A 235 -11.23 -18.13 7.82
C ARG A 235 -10.26 -18.87 8.73
N VAL A 236 -10.57 -20.10 9.15
CA VAL A 236 -9.66 -20.97 9.94
C VAL A 236 -8.51 -21.55 9.08
N GLY A 237 -8.39 -21.18 7.80
CA GLY A 237 -7.26 -21.59 6.96
C GLY A 237 -7.38 -22.99 6.36
N LEU A 238 -8.57 -23.60 6.37
CA LEU A 238 -8.83 -24.93 5.78
C LEU A 238 -9.07 -24.89 4.25
N LYS A 239 -8.99 -23.72 3.63
CA LYS A 239 -9.28 -23.52 2.22
C LYS A 239 -8.19 -22.67 1.55
N ASP A 240 -8.00 -22.89 0.24
CA ASP A 240 -7.10 -22.13 -0.62
C ASP A 240 -7.45 -20.62 -0.58
N PRO A 241 -6.51 -19.72 -0.27
CA PRO A 241 -6.76 -18.28 -0.18
C PRO A 241 -7.22 -17.65 -1.50
N ASN A 242 -6.93 -18.28 -2.64
CA ASN A 242 -7.35 -17.80 -3.96
C ASN A 242 -8.79 -18.17 -4.32
N LYS A 243 -9.52 -18.87 -3.43
CA LYS A 243 -10.91 -19.24 -3.67
C LYS A 243 -11.86 -18.37 -2.87
N PRO A 244 -13.02 -17.97 -3.45
CA PRO A 244 -14.01 -17.17 -2.75
C PRO A 244 -14.44 -17.84 -1.43
N ILE A 245 -14.73 -17.04 -0.42
CA ILE A 245 -15.09 -17.47 0.93
C ILE A 245 -16.25 -18.48 0.90
N GLY A 246 -17.20 -18.29 -0.01
CA GLY A 246 -18.27 -19.22 -0.24
C GLY A 246 -19.21 -18.75 -1.34
N THR A 247 -19.78 -19.70 -2.05
CA THR A 247 -20.89 -19.46 -2.99
C THR A 247 -22.19 -19.88 -2.33
N PHE A 248 -23.12 -18.94 -2.18
CA PHE A 248 -24.40 -19.19 -1.50
C PHE A 248 -25.55 -18.94 -2.46
N MET A 249 -26.51 -19.86 -2.48
CA MET A 249 -27.76 -19.71 -3.21
C MET A 249 -28.92 -19.63 -2.22
N PHE A 250 -29.57 -18.48 -2.15
CA PHE A 250 -30.74 -18.27 -1.29
C PHE A 250 -32.02 -18.67 -2.03
N LEU A 251 -32.64 -19.78 -1.62
CA LEU A 251 -33.87 -20.30 -2.19
C LEU A 251 -35.04 -20.03 -1.24
N GLY A 252 -36.17 -19.59 -1.80
CA GLY A 252 -37.38 -19.35 -1.04
C GLY A 252 -38.38 -18.46 -1.78
N PRO A 253 -39.64 -18.33 -1.31
CA PRO A 253 -40.66 -17.50 -1.92
C PRO A 253 -40.27 -16.02 -2.00
N THR A 254 -40.94 -15.27 -2.85
CA THR A 254 -40.74 -13.80 -2.94
C THR A 254 -41.17 -13.14 -1.63
N GLY A 255 -40.41 -12.14 -1.16
CA GLY A 255 -40.73 -11.38 0.05
C GLY A 255 -40.15 -11.93 1.37
N VAL A 256 -39.52 -13.12 1.40
CA VAL A 256 -39.00 -13.72 2.64
C VAL A 256 -37.66 -13.17 3.14
N GLY A 257 -37.14 -12.12 2.51
CA GLY A 257 -35.94 -11.41 3.00
C GLY A 257 -34.59 -11.88 2.44
N LYS A 258 -34.55 -12.65 1.32
CA LYS A 258 -33.28 -13.13 0.71
C LYS A 258 -32.29 -12.02 0.43
N THR A 259 -32.72 -10.97 -0.25
CA THR A 259 -31.88 -9.78 -0.56
C THR A 259 -31.52 -9.00 0.70
N HIS A 260 -32.41 -8.95 1.70
CA HIS A 260 -32.15 -8.29 2.98
C HIS A 260 -31.02 -8.99 3.74
N LEU A 261 -31.05 -10.33 3.79
CA LEU A 261 -30.00 -11.13 4.41
C LEU A 261 -28.64 -10.90 3.71
N ALA A 262 -28.62 -10.89 2.36
CA ALA A 262 -27.40 -10.60 1.60
C ALA A 262 -26.84 -9.18 1.89
N LYS A 263 -27.70 -8.16 1.95
CA LYS A 263 -27.28 -6.80 2.30
C LYS A 263 -26.73 -6.70 3.73
N LYS A 264 -27.39 -7.36 4.69
CA LYS A 264 -26.91 -7.36 6.09
C LYS A 264 -25.62 -8.14 6.28
N LEU A 265 -25.42 -9.16 5.47
CA LEU A 265 -24.16 -9.91 5.42
C LEU A 265 -23.02 -9.01 4.87
N ALA A 266 -23.22 -8.34 3.75
CA ALA A 266 -22.26 -7.40 3.17
C ALA A 266 -21.95 -6.25 4.14
N GLU A 267 -22.98 -5.63 4.73
CA GLU A 267 -22.83 -4.58 5.73
C GLU A 267 -22.00 -5.04 6.95
N TYR A 268 -22.15 -6.29 7.37
CA TYR A 268 -21.40 -6.84 8.49
C TYR A 268 -19.93 -7.15 8.14
N LEU A 269 -19.68 -7.69 6.94
CA LEU A 269 -18.33 -8.07 6.51
C LEU A 269 -17.47 -6.88 6.06
N PHE A 270 -18.12 -5.88 5.41
CA PHE A 270 -17.42 -4.76 4.76
C PHE A 270 -17.78 -3.40 5.35
N ASP A 271 -18.57 -3.35 6.44
CA ASP A 271 -19.07 -2.13 7.07
C ASP A 271 -19.86 -1.19 6.12
N SER A 272 -20.22 -1.65 4.90
CA SER A 272 -21.01 -0.92 3.91
C SER A 272 -21.97 -1.83 3.15
N ALA A 273 -23.21 -1.38 3.01
CA ALA A 273 -24.19 -2.07 2.16
C ALA A 273 -23.89 -1.91 0.66
N ASP A 274 -23.11 -0.91 0.28
CA ASP A 274 -22.75 -0.59 -1.10
C ASP A 274 -21.60 -1.48 -1.62
N SER A 275 -20.93 -2.23 -0.73
CA SER A 275 -19.97 -3.27 -1.10
C SER A 275 -20.62 -4.49 -1.78
N LEU A 276 -21.94 -4.52 -1.86
CA LEU A 276 -22.71 -5.56 -2.54
C LEU A 276 -22.89 -5.22 -4.01
N VAL A 277 -22.17 -5.89 -4.90
CA VAL A 277 -22.42 -5.80 -6.35
C VAL A 277 -23.67 -6.61 -6.68
N ARG A 278 -24.70 -5.94 -7.19
CA ARG A 278 -25.98 -6.56 -7.56
C ARG A 278 -26.14 -6.60 -9.07
N ILE A 279 -26.24 -7.81 -9.61
CA ILE A 279 -26.51 -8.03 -11.03
C ILE A 279 -27.92 -8.61 -11.16
N GLU A 280 -28.80 -7.98 -11.92
CA GLU A 280 -30.14 -8.45 -12.21
C GLU A 280 -30.18 -9.00 -13.65
N TRP A 281 -30.44 -10.28 -13.83
CA TRP A 281 -30.59 -10.90 -15.13
C TRP A 281 -32.06 -11.30 -15.35
N GLY A 282 -32.77 -10.54 -16.18
CA GLY A 282 -34.12 -10.87 -16.63
C GLY A 282 -35.15 -11.06 -15.50
N MET A 283 -36.01 -12.08 -15.64
CA MET A 283 -37.03 -12.38 -14.62
C MET A 283 -36.49 -13.08 -13.38
N GLU A 284 -35.29 -13.62 -13.41
CA GLU A 284 -34.65 -14.27 -12.27
C GLU A 284 -33.58 -13.36 -11.68
N LYS A 285 -33.79 -12.99 -10.43
CA LYS A 285 -32.83 -12.12 -9.69
C LYS A 285 -31.76 -12.99 -9.06
N ALA A 286 -30.60 -13.08 -9.69
CA ALA A 286 -29.41 -13.62 -9.07
C ALA A 286 -28.63 -12.50 -8.35
N ILE A 287 -28.25 -12.73 -7.10
CA ILE A 287 -27.40 -11.81 -6.34
C ILE A 287 -26.06 -12.50 -6.18
N MET A 288 -25.03 -11.94 -6.81
CA MET A 288 -23.67 -12.38 -6.65
C MET A 288 -23.02 -11.50 -5.57
N ILE A 289 -22.48 -12.12 -4.53
CA ILE A 289 -21.66 -11.49 -3.52
C ILE A 289 -20.26 -12.01 -3.77
N ASP A 290 -19.39 -11.15 -4.29
CA ASP A 290 -17.98 -11.43 -4.32
C ASP A 290 -17.40 -11.02 -2.96
N ILE A 291 -16.93 -12.01 -2.18
CA ILE A 291 -16.44 -11.83 -0.81
C ILE A 291 -14.98 -12.25 -0.77
#